data_c430ef9859f08d31ac3e7418902c6f74
#
_entry.id   c430ef9859f08d31ac3e7418902c6f74
#
_cell.length_a   1.000
_cell.length_b   1.000
_cell.length_c   1.000
_cell.angle_alpha   90.00
_cell.angle_beta   90.00
_cell.angle_gamma   90.00
#
_symmetry.space_group_name_H-M   'P 1'
#
loop_
_entity.id
_entity.type
_entity.pdbx_description
1 polymer ?
#
loop_
_entity_poly.entity_id
_entity_poly.type
_entity_poly.pdbx_seq_one_letter_code
_entity_poly.pdbx_strand_id
1 'polypeptide(L)'
;MKELIKVIAFDADDTLWSNEPFFQDIEKQYTDLLKSYGTPEDISAALFQTEMNNLKCLGYGAKAFTISMVETALRVSGRKISATDIQHIIELGKSLLKMPIELLPGVKETLKTLKKTGKYKLVVATKGDLLDQENKLERSGLAPYFDHIEVMSDKTEKEYQRMLNILQITPS
;
A
#
# COMPACT_ATOMS: atom_id res chain seq x y z
N MET A 1 -10.28 -28.25 -24.28
CA MET A 1 -10.03 -26.87 -24.80
C MET A 1 -9.04 -26.20 -23.85
N LYS A 2 -7.98 -25.60 -24.35
CA LYS A 2 -7.13 -24.75 -23.47
C LYS A 2 -7.96 -23.56 -23.02
N GLU A 3 -8.18 -23.43 -21.72
CA GLU A 3 -8.79 -22.22 -21.16
C GLU A 3 -7.91 -21.04 -21.53
N LEU A 4 -8.52 -20.03 -22.18
CA LEU A 4 -7.81 -18.82 -22.57
C LEU A 4 -7.89 -17.83 -21.41
N ILE A 5 -6.73 -17.46 -20.87
CA ILE A 5 -6.64 -16.35 -19.91
C ILE A 5 -7.23 -15.09 -20.56
N LYS A 6 -8.19 -14.46 -19.88
CA LYS A 6 -8.87 -13.24 -20.33
C LYS A 6 -8.46 -12.00 -19.54
N VAL A 7 -8.07 -12.18 -18.28
CA VAL A 7 -7.70 -11.10 -17.37
C VAL A 7 -6.34 -11.41 -16.77
N ILE A 8 -5.52 -10.39 -16.66
CA ILE A 8 -4.28 -10.41 -15.89
C ILE A 8 -4.41 -9.33 -14.84
N ALA A 9 -4.44 -9.73 -13.56
CA ALA A 9 -4.48 -8.84 -12.44
C ALA A 9 -3.07 -8.69 -11.85
N PHE A 10 -2.61 -7.45 -11.70
CA PHE A 10 -1.33 -7.10 -11.12
C PHE A 10 -1.55 -6.55 -9.71
N ASP A 11 -0.74 -6.97 -8.78
CA ASP A 11 -0.53 -6.23 -7.56
C ASP A 11 0.18 -4.91 -7.88
N ALA A 12 0.14 -3.94 -6.97
CA ALA A 12 0.71 -2.61 -7.21
C ALA A 12 2.02 -2.38 -6.44
N ASP A 13 1.93 -2.21 -5.13
CA ASP A 13 3.08 -1.91 -4.27
C ASP A 13 4.10 -3.06 -4.30
N ASP A 14 5.37 -2.76 -4.52
CA ASP A 14 6.49 -3.71 -4.68
C ASP A 14 6.30 -4.75 -5.81
N THR A 15 5.36 -4.46 -6.72
CA THR A 15 5.13 -5.22 -7.96
C THR A 15 5.24 -4.33 -9.20
N LEU A 16 4.57 -3.19 -9.23
CA LEU A 16 4.66 -2.20 -10.30
C LEU A 16 5.66 -1.09 -9.98
N TRP A 17 5.77 -0.70 -8.73
CA TRP A 17 6.67 0.33 -8.22
C TRP A 17 7.18 -0.02 -6.82
N SER A 18 8.30 0.58 -6.45
CA SER A 18 8.89 0.44 -5.12
C SER A 18 8.03 1.13 -4.07
N ASN A 19 7.77 0.47 -2.96
CA ASN A 19 6.94 0.99 -1.85
C ASN A 19 7.58 0.72 -0.48
N GLU A 20 7.94 -0.51 -0.20
CA GLU A 20 8.48 -0.95 1.09
C GLU A 20 9.69 -0.13 1.58
N PRO A 21 10.68 0.24 0.75
CA PRO A 21 11.81 1.03 1.20
C PRO A 21 11.43 2.40 1.78
N PHE A 22 10.34 3.01 1.30
CA PHE A 22 9.86 4.29 1.83
C PHE A 22 9.24 4.13 3.22
N PHE A 23 8.50 3.05 3.44
CA PHE A 23 7.96 2.72 4.78
C PHE A 23 9.07 2.42 5.76
N GLN A 24 10.10 1.66 5.36
CA GLN A 24 11.27 1.36 6.20
C GLN A 24 12.05 2.63 6.59
N ASP A 25 12.20 3.58 5.66
CA ASP A 25 12.87 4.86 5.96
C ASP A 25 12.06 5.69 6.97
N ILE A 26 10.74 5.75 6.81
CA ILE A 26 9.86 6.42 7.77
C ILE A 26 9.91 5.74 9.13
N GLU A 27 9.87 4.41 9.19
CA GLU A 27 9.96 3.66 10.44
C GLU A 27 11.29 3.91 11.16
N LYS A 28 12.39 4.00 10.42
CA LYS A 28 13.70 4.38 10.98
C LYS A 28 13.66 5.77 11.59
N GLN A 29 13.14 6.78 10.86
CA GLN A 29 13.03 8.15 11.40
C GLN A 29 12.11 8.20 12.62
N TYR A 30 11.04 7.40 12.62
CA TYR A 30 10.12 7.27 13.74
C TYR A 30 10.78 6.66 14.99
N THR A 31 11.54 5.58 14.84
CA THR A 31 12.26 4.96 15.96
C THR A 31 13.36 5.87 16.51
N ASP A 32 14.06 6.61 15.64
CA ASP A 32 15.05 7.62 16.03
C ASP A 32 14.41 8.76 16.85
N LEU A 33 13.22 9.21 16.47
CA LEU A 33 12.44 10.22 17.21
C LEU A 33 12.08 9.75 18.61
N LEU A 34 11.77 8.48 18.76
CA LEU A 34 11.30 7.87 20.02
C LEU A 34 12.41 7.22 20.86
N LYS A 35 13.68 7.35 20.50
CA LYS A 35 14.83 6.71 21.15
C LYS A 35 14.96 6.92 22.66
N SER A 36 14.34 7.98 23.20
CA SER A 36 14.29 8.24 24.64
C SER A 36 13.27 7.37 25.40
N TYR A 37 12.42 6.63 24.67
CA TYR A 37 11.35 5.81 25.23
C TYR A 37 11.58 4.30 25.04
N GLY A 38 12.60 3.87 24.30
CA GLY A 38 12.94 2.47 24.06
C GLY A 38 14.01 2.29 23.00
N THR A 39 14.43 1.05 22.80
CA THR A 39 15.31 0.71 21.67
C THR A 39 14.55 0.75 20.34
N PRO A 40 15.21 0.94 19.21
CA PRO A 40 14.56 0.87 17.89
C PRO A 40 13.76 -0.43 17.71
N GLU A 41 14.32 -1.55 18.15
CA GLU A 41 13.70 -2.88 18.03
C GLU A 41 12.42 -2.99 18.86
N ASP A 42 12.43 -2.48 20.10
CA ASP A 42 11.26 -2.47 20.97
C ASP A 42 10.13 -1.59 20.40
N ILE A 43 10.51 -0.42 19.87
CA ILE A 43 9.57 0.54 19.28
C ILE A 43 8.97 -0.02 17.98
N SER A 44 9.77 -0.63 17.12
CA SER A 44 9.31 -1.33 15.90
C SER A 44 8.36 -2.47 16.25
N ALA A 45 8.72 -3.32 17.20
CA ALA A 45 7.85 -4.42 17.65
C ALA A 45 6.53 -3.90 18.21
N ALA A 46 6.57 -2.80 18.98
CA ALA A 46 5.38 -2.16 19.52
C ALA A 46 4.51 -1.55 18.42
N LEU A 47 5.11 -0.95 17.37
CA LEU A 47 4.41 -0.42 16.22
C LEU A 47 3.72 -1.53 15.44
N PHE A 48 4.45 -2.58 15.08
CA PHE A 48 3.91 -3.75 14.39
C PHE A 48 2.70 -4.35 15.11
N GLN A 49 2.80 -4.49 16.45
CA GLN A 49 1.67 -5.00 17.24
C GLN A 49 0.45 -4.08 17.17
N THR A 50 0.66 -2.75 17.15
CA THR A 50 -0.43 -1.77 17.04
C THR A 50 -1.06 -1.85 15.64
N GLU A 51 -0.26 -1.98 14.59
CA GLU A 51 -0.75 -2.16 13.21
C GLU A 51 -1.61 -3.41 13.08
N MET A 52 -1.15 -4.54 13.64
CA MET A 52 -1.92 -5.79 13.64
C MET A 52 -3.26 -5.65 14.37
N ASN A 53 -3.30 -4.95 15.49
CA ASN A 53 -4.53 -4.67 16.23
C ASN A 53 -5.48 -3.75 15.45
N ASN A 54 -4.93 -2.80 14.71
CA ASN A 54 -5.67 -1.80 13.94
C ASN A 54 -6.11 -2.32 12.57
N LEU A 55 -5.48 -3.38 12.05
CA LEU A 55 -5.70 -3.87 10.69
C LEU A 55 -7.17 -4.11 10.36
N LYS A 56 -7.92 -4.66 11.30
CA LYS A 56 -9.34 -5.00 11.10
C LYS A 56 -10.24 -3.77 10.95
N CYS A 57 -9.88 -2.64 11.59
CA CYS A 57 -10.71 -1.41 11.55
C CYS A 57 -10.17 -0.34 10.62
N LEU A 58 -8.85 -0.26 10.43
CA LEU A 58 -8.22 0.77 9.61
C LEU A 58 -7.76 0.27 8.23
N GLY A 59 -7.60 -1.05 8.09
CA GLY A 59 -7.05 -1.64 6.86
C GLY A 59 -5.55 -1.36 6.70
N TYR A 60 -5.10 -1.38 5.45
CA TYR A 60 -3.71 -1.14 5.05
C TYR A 60 -3.50 0.29 4.53
N GLY A 61 -2.24 0.73 4.46
CA GLY A 61 -1.82 1.96 3.80
C GLY A 61 -1.32 3.05 4.74
N ALA A 62 -0.82 4.14 4.16
CA ALA A 62 -0.13 5.21 4.87
C ALA A 62 -0.97 5.88 5.97
N LYS A 63 -2.29 5.99 5.79
CA LYS A 63 -3.19 6.58 6.80
C LYS A 63 -3.30 5.69 8.03
N ALA A 64 -3.52 4.39 7.84
CA ALA A 64 -3.59 3.41 8.93
C ALA A 64 -2.24 3.31 9.67
N PHE A 65 -1.13 3.30 8.93
CA PHE A 65 0.22 3.33 9.47
C PHE A 65 0.47 4.59 10.32
N THR A 66 0.07 5.78 9.83
CA THR A 66 0.21 7.03 10.57
C THR A 66 -0.54 7.02 11.90
N ILE A 67 -1.77 6.51 11.90
CA ILE A 67 -2.56 6.39 13.14
C ILE A 67 -1.88 5.43 14.10
N SER A 68 -1.38 4.29 13.62
CA SER A 68 -0.66 3.30 14.43
C SER A 68 0.64 3.85 15.02
N MET A 69 1.38 4.67 14.25
CA MET A 69 2.56 5.39 14.77
C MET A 69 2.19 6.34 15.92
N VAL A 70 1.15 7.16 15.77
CA VAL A 70 0.70 8.09 16.82
C VAL A 70 0.26 7.32 18.07
N GLU A 71 -0.54 6.27 17.92
CA GLU A 71 -1.03 5.46 19.02
C GLU A 71 0.13 4.76 19.77
N THR A 72 1.08 4.20 19.02
CA THR A 72 2.27 3.57 19.61
C THR A 72 3.11 4.59 20.34
N ALA A 73 3.36 5.77 19.78
CA ALA A 73 4.15 6.82 20.42
C ALA A 73 3.54 7.28 21.73
N LEU A 74 2.22 7.46 21.79
CA LEU A 74 1.49 7.79 23.02
C LEU A 74 1.64 6.69 24.07
N ARG A 75 1.59 5.43 23.65
CA ARG A 75 1.70 4.26 24.54
C ARG A 75 3.10 4.10 25.10
N VAL A 76 4.13 4.05 24.24
CA VAL A 76 5.52 3.81 24.69
C VAL A 76 6.08 4.96 25.52
N SER A 77 5.64 6.19 25.28
CA SER A 77 6.02 7.36 26.08
C SER A 77 5.25 7.50 27.39
N GLY A 78 4.26 6.63 27.66
CA GLY A 78 3.35 6.81 28.78
C GLY A 78 2.58 8.13 28.71
N ARG A 79 2.23 8.58 27.49
CA ARG A 79 1.56 9.86 27.16
C ARG A 79 2.40 11.11 27.52
N LYS A 80 3.73 10.97 27.58
CA LYS A 80 4.67 12.06 27.86
C LYS A 80 5.27 12.68 26.58
N ILE A 81 5.00 12.09 25.41
CA ILE A 81 5.47 12.63 24.13
C ILE A 81 4.93 14.04 23.92
N SER A 82 5.75 14.92 23.35
CA SER A 82 5.35 16.29 23.09
C SER A 82 4.36 16.40 21.93
N ALA A 83 3.54 17.47 21.92
CA ALA A 83 2.68 17.76 20.79
C ALA A 83 3.48 18.04 19.50
N THR A 84 4.71 18.57 19.62
CA THR A 84 5.62 18.80 18.49
C THR A 84 6.07 17.47 17.87
N ASP A 85 6.41 16.47 18.69
CA ASP A 85 6.80 15.15 18.20
C ASP A 85 5.61 14.41 17.55
N ILE A 86 4.42 14.55 18.12
CA ILE A 86 3.18 14.02 17.48
C ILE A 86 2.95 14.69 16.13
N GLN A 87 3.12 16.02 16.02
CA GLN A 87 3.01 16.71 14.74
C GLN A 87 4.04 16.19 13.73
N HIS A 88 5.28 15.93 14.17
CA HIS A 88 6.32 15.37 13.33
C HIS A 88 5.96 13.95 12.83
N ILE A 89 5.43 13.09 13.70
CA ILE A 89 4.95 11.75 13.32
C ILE A 89 3.86 11.84 12.24
N ILE A 90 2.92 12.77 12.38
CA ILE A 90 1.87 12.98 11.38
C ILE A 90 2.47 13.43 10.04
N GLU A 91 3.49 14.29 10.06
CA GLU A 91 4.18 14.74 8.85
C GLU A 91 4.97 13.63 8.18
N LEU A 92 5.64 12.76 8.94
CA LEU A 92 6.27 11.54 8.44
C LEU A 92 5.25 10.66 7.71
N GLY A 93 4.11 10.39 8.33
CA GLY A 93 3.05 9.61 7.70
C GLY A 93 2.48 10.26 6.43
N LYS A 94 2.28 11.58 6.43
CA LYS A 94 1.84 12.31 5.25
C LYS A 94 2.86 12.31 4.12
N SER A 95 4.15 12.21 4.41
CA SER A 95 5.19 12.15 3.38
C SER A 95 5.08 10.89 2.54
N LEU A 96 4.61 9.76 3.09
CA LEU A 96 4.33 8.54 2.34
C LEU A 96 3.31 8.76 1.22
N LEU A 97 2.30 9.60 1.42
CA LEU A 97 1.30 9.92 0.39
C LEU A 97 1.89 10.73 -0.77
N LYS A 98 3.09 11.28 -0.60
CA LYS A 98 3.79 12.12 -1.59
C LYS A 98 5.09 11.49 -2.09
N MET A 99 5.42 10.27 -1.65
CA MET A 99 6.65 9.57 -2.06
C MET A 99 6.75 9.51 -3.59
N PRO A 100 7.95 9.55 -4.18
CA PRO A 100 8.13 9.37 -5.61
C PRO A 100 7.65 7.97 -6.03
N ILE A 101 7.16 7.84 -7.26
CA ILE A 101 6.77 6.55 -7.82
C ILE A 101 7.91 6.05 -8.69
N GLU A 102 8.66 5.09 -8.17
CA GLU A 102 9.80 4.47 -8.83
C GLU A 102 9.36 3.11 -9.40
N LEU A 103 9.17 3.08 -10.73
CA LEU A 103 8.76 1.84 -11.39
C LEU A 103 9.82 0.76 -11.26
N LEU A 104 9.39 -0.47 -11.02
CA LEU A 104 10.29 -1.62 -11.04
C LEU A 104 10.75 -1.90 -12.49
N PRO A 105 11.98 -2.45 -12.65
CA PRO A 105 12.54 -2.74 -13.97
C PRO A 105 11.63 -3.63 -14.82
N GLY A 106 11.43 -3.28 -16.09
CA GLY A 106 10.66 -4.06 -17.05
C GLY A 106 9.14 -3.91 -16.98
N VAL A 107 8.59 -3.23 -15.96
CA VAL A 107 7.14 -3.09 -15.77
C VAL A 107 6.49 -2.42 -16.97
N LYS A 108 6.99 -1.25 -17.39
CA LYS A 108 6.39 -0.46 -18.46
C LYS A 108 6.43 -1.20 -19.80
N GLU A 109 7.53 -1.86 -20.11
CA GLU A 109 7.72 -2.66 -21.33
C GLU A 109 6.79 -3.87 -21.36
N THR A 110 6.63 -4.55 -20.23
CA THR A 110 5.74 -5.69 -20.09
C THR A 110 4.28 -5.27 -20.31
N LEU A 111 3.83 -4.22 -19.62
CA LEU A 111 2.46 -3.71 -19.77
C LEU A 111 2.18 -3.25 -21.20
N LYS A 112 3.13 -2.53 -21.82
CA LYS A 112 3.05 -2.12 -23.23
C LYS A 112 2.91 -3.32 -24.18
N THR A 113 3.67 -4.36 -23.93
CA THR A 113 3.63 -5.59 -24.73
C THR A 113 2.30 -6.31 -24.57
N LEU A 114 1.83 -6.49 -23.35
CA LEU A 114 0.53 -7.13 -23.07
C LEU A 114 -0.62 -6.35 -23.68
N LYS A 115 -0.65 -5.03 -23.52
CA LYS A 115 -1.70 -4.16 -24.08
C LYS A 115 -1.75 -4.24 -25.61
N LYS A 116 -0.59 -4.31 -26.29
CA LYS A 116 -0.51 -4.46 -27.75
C LYS A 116 -1.13 -5.75 -28.26
N THR A 117 -1.17 -6.82 -27.47
CA THR A 117 -1.78 -8.09 -27.90
C THR A 117 -3.29 -7.97 -28.08
N GLY A 118 -3.95 -7.05 -27.39
CA GLY A 118 -5.41 -6.90 -27.35
C GLY A 118 -6.17 -8.12 -26.80
N LYS A 119 -5.43 -9.09 -26.22
CA LYS A 119 -6.00 -10.37 -25.77
C LYS A 119 -6.51 -10.35 -24.34
N TYR A 120 -5.99 -9.44 -23.52
CA TYR A 120 -6.20 -9.45 -22.07
C TYR A 120 -6.80 -8.15 -21.60
N LYS A 121 -7.71 -8.22 -20.63
CA LYS A 121 -8.00 -7.08 -19.76
C LYS A 121 -6.88 -7.02 -18.71
N LEU A 122 -6.25 -5.86 -18.55
CA LEU A 122 -5.22 -5.64 -17.54
C LEU A 122 -5.85 -4.89 -16.37
N VAL A 123 -5.70 -5.42 -15.18
CA VAL A 123 -6.33 -4.90 -13.96
C VAL A 123 -5.27 -4.71 -12.89
N VAL A 124 -5.37 -3.62 -12.13
CA VAL A 124 -4.67 -3.51 -10.85
C VAL A 124 -5.57 -4.10 -9.76
N ALA A 125 -5.04 -5.00 -8.95
CA ALA A 125 -5.72 -5.57 -7.79
C ALA A 125 -4.81 -5.44 -6.57
N THR A 126 -5.02 -4.41 -5.77
CA THR A 126 -4.14 -4.01 -4.67
C THR A 126 -4.91 -3.84 -3.37
N LYS A 127 -4.17 -3.81 -2.25
CA LYS A 127 -4.68 -3.42 -0.93
C LYS A 127 -4.30 -1.99 -0.62
N GLY A 128 -4.99 -1.36 0.30
CA GLY A 128 -4.63 -0.04 0.80
C GLY A 128 -5.78 0.97 0.77
N ASP A 129 -5.43 2.24 0.83
CA ASP A 129 -6.40 3.33 0.72
C ASP A 129 -6.72 3.62 -0.76
N LEU A 130 -8.00 3.68 -1.09
CA LEU A 130 -8.44 3.89 -2.47
C LEU A 130 -7.82 5.13 -3.11
N LEU A 131 -7.93 6.27 -2.43
CA LEU A 131 -7.42 7.54 -2.96
C LEU A 131 -5.90 7.51 -3.15
N ASP A 132 -5.16 6.88 -2.23
CA ASP A 132 -3.71 6.76 -2.33
C ASP A 132 -3.30 5.88 -3.52
N GLN A 133 -3.95 4.73 -3.68
CA GLN A 133 -3.65 3.80 -4.78
C GLN A 133 -4.01 4.37 -6.16
N GLU A 134 -5.14 5.09 -6.27
CA GLU A 134 -5.51 5.80 -7.50
C GLU A 134 -4.48 6.89 -7.84
N ASN A 135 -4.08 7.70 -6.87
CA ASN A 135 -3.06 8.73 -7.05
C ASN A 135 -1.69 8.15 -7.42
N LYS A 136 -1.28 7.03 -6.82
CA LYS A 136 -0.05 6.33 -7.17
C LYS A 136 -0.10 5.84 -8.62
N LEU A 137 -1.21 5.23 -9.04
CA LEU A 137 -1.38 4.75 -10.41
C LEU A 137 -1.31 5.88 -11.42
N GLU A 138 -1.96 7.02 -11.18
CA GLU A 138 -1.89 8.19 -12.04
C GLU A 138 -0.46 8.74 -12.13
N ARG A 139 0.18 8.96 -10.98
CA ARG A 139 1.55 9.51 -10.90
C ARG A 139 2.60 8.57 -11.51
N SER A 140 2.34 7.27 -11.53
CA SER A 140 3.21 6.27 -12.18
C SER A 140 3.22 6.41 -13.71
N GLY A 141 2.22 7.05 -14.30
CA GLY A 141 1.99 7.09 -15.75
C GLY A 141 1.57 5.73 -16.33
N LEU A 142 1.19 4.77 -15.49
CA LEU A 142 0.76 3.43 -15.91
C LEU A 142 -0.76 3.33 -16.14
N ALA A 143 -1.55 4.28 -15.67
CA ALA A 143 -3.01 4.27 -15.79
C ALA A 143 -3.52 3.93 -17.21
N PRO A 144 -2.94 4.44 -18.33
CA PRO A 144 -3.41 4.12 -19.67
C PRO A 144 -3.26 2.64 -20.08
N TYR A 145 -2.47 1.85 -19.37
CA TYR A 145 -2.31 0.42 -19.66
C TYR A 145 -3.39 -0.44 -19.02
N PHE A 146 -4.04 0.04 -17.98
CA PHE A 146 -5.03 -0.72 -17.23
C PHE A 146 -6.46 -0.41 -17.67
N ASP A 147 -7.29 -1.42 -17.63
CA ASP A 147 -8.72 -1.32 -17.97
C ASP A 147 -9.55 -1.13 -16.69
N HIS A 148 -9.00 -1.44 -15.52
CA HIS A 148 -9.65 -1.31 -14.22
C HIS A 148 -8.63 -1.27 -13.08
N ILE A 149 -8.98 -0.62 -11.98
CA ILE A 149 -8.30 -0.71 -10.69
C ILE A 149 -9.30 -1.19 -9.64
N GLU A 150 -8.94 -2.23 -8.90
CA GLU A 150 -9.68 -2.73 -7.74
C GLU A 150 -8.81 -2.59 -6.50
N VAL A 151 -9.26 -1.78 -5.54
CA VAL A 151 -8.62 -1.65 -4.24
C VAL A 151 -9.42 -2.45 -3.23
N MET A 152 -8.81 -3.50 -2.70
CA MET A 152 -9.44 -4.47 -1.82
C MET A 152 -9.05 -4.21 -0.36
N SER A 153 -9.97 -4.46 0.56
CA SER A 153 -9.65 -4.45 1.99
C SER A 153 -8.72 -5.61 2.38
N ASP A 154 -8.89 -6.76 1.71
CA ASP A 154 -7.98 -7.90 1.77
C ASP A 154 -8.05 -8.73 0.49
N LYS A 155 -7.03 -9.54 0.18
CA LYS A 155 -6.97 -10.39 -1.03
C LYS A 155 -7.56 -11.77 -0.73
N THR A 156 -8.89 -11.82 -0.59
CA THR A 156 -9.65 -13.05 -0.35
C THR A 156 -10.34 -13.54 -1.64
N GLU A 157 -10.71 -14.80 -1.68
CA GLU A 157 -11.50 -15.37 -2.78
C GLU A 157 -12.78 -14.56 -3.04
N LYS A 158 -13.46 -14.13 -1.98
CA LYS A 158 -14.66 -13.31 -2.06
C LYS A 158 -14.42 -11.98 -2.77
N GLU A 159 -13.32 -11.28 -2.46
CA GLU A 159 -12.99 -10.00 -3.09
C GLU A 159 -12.59 -10.18 -4.56
N TYR A 160 -11.84 -11.24 -4.89
CA TYR A 160 -11.56 -11.57 -6.29
C TYR A 160 -12.83 -11.92 -7.06
N GLN A 161 -13.76 -12.68 -6.47
CA GLN A 161 -15.05 -12.99 -7.10
C GLN A 161 -15.87 -11.71 -7.33
N ARG A 162 -15.87 -10.78 -6.38
CA ARG A 162 -16.50 -9.46 -6.54
C ARG A 162 -15.91 -8.70 -7.71
N MET A 163 -14.58 -8.63 -7.81
CA MET A 163 -13.88 -7.98 -8.92
C MET A 163 -14.27 -8.62 -10.27
N LEU A 164 -14.29 -9.95 -10.36
CA LEU A 164 -14.69 -10.66 -11.58
C LEU A 164 -16.15 -10.35 -11.98
N ASN A 165 -17.04 -10.23 -11.01
CA ASN A 165 -18.44 -9.86 -11.25
C ASN A 165 -18.56 -8.43 -11.79
N ILE A 166 -17.79 -7.47 -11.22
CA ILE A 166 -17.73 -6.08 -11.71
C ILE A 166 -17.23 -6.06 -13.16
N LEU A 167 -16.21 -6.85 -13.48
CA LEU A 167 -15.65 -6.96 -14.82
C LEU A 167 -16.53 -7.78 -15.79
N GLN A 168 -17.64 -8.34 -15.32
CA GLN A 168 -18.54 -9.22 -16.07
C GLN A 168 -17.82 -10.44 -16.68
N ILE A 169 -16.93 -11.04 -15.89
CA ILE A 169 -16.13 -12.20 -16.29
C ILE A 169 -16.53 -13.37 -15.43
N THR A 170 -16.93 -14.45 -16.09
CA THR A 170 -17.19 -15.74 -15.44
C THR A 170 -15.87 -16.49 -15.35
N PRO A 171 -15.43 -16.96 -14.16
CA PRO A 171 -14.33 -17.91 -14.06
C PRO A 171 -14.71 -19.17 -14.85
N SER A 172 -13.79 -19.63 -15.66
CA SER A 172 -13.95 -20.89 -16.41
C SER A 172 -13.51 -22.06 -15.57
#